data_3138347974ac1dd864311ef9da9118c6
#
_entry.id   3138347974ac1dd864311ef9da9118c6
#
_cell.length_a   1.000
_cell.length_b   1.000
_cell.length_c   1.000
_cell.angle_alpha   90.00
_cell.angle_beta   90.00
_cell.angle_gamma   90.00
#
_symmetry.space_group_name_H-M   'P 1'
#
loop_
_entity.id
_entity.type
_entity.pdbx_description
1 polymer ?
#
loop_
_entity_poly.entity_id
_entity_poly.type
_entity_poly.pdbx_seq_one_letter_code
_entity_poly.pdbx_strand_id
1 'polypeptide(L)'
;MEKSLEKVLSVLLSKGMIISATYIVAAFILVVVLNHLSKKYREKIDPADIRLNAFVRSVFNTIKGIVVVICLFAVLQANDINITSMITGVGVVSAIAGLALQDFFKDIIMGIHIVNDHSVVVGEVVEINGVEGIVLSFSLMTTVLQDLNTGNTVVMCNRNITQVAKVNGIYDIDLQLAYSEDPDRVKEVFSEAAKEIAKNKGITRAEYLGIQRYEASGVIYRIRYYCSPKIHWPMLRASMAIIQRYIIASGLEIPYPQMDVHTD
;
A
#
# COMPACT_ATOMS: atom_id res chain seq x y z
N MET A 1 -52.70 -11.23 -49.89
CA MET A 1 -52.64 -10.84 -48.43
C MET A 1 -52.24 -12.03 -47.60
N GLU A 2 -52.76 -13.24 -47.81
CA GLU A 2 -52.34 -14.46 -47.06
C GLU A 2 -50.87 -14.84 -47.24
N LYS A 3 -50.32 -14.88 -48.49
CA LYS A 3 -48.89 -15.19 -48.77
C LYS A 3 -47.90 -14.20 -48.14
N SER A 4 -48.27 -12.94 -47.95
CA SER A 4 -47.45 -11.97 -47.25
C SER A 4 -47.49 -12.16 -45.73
N LEU A 5 -48.61 -12.59 -45.16
CA LEU A 5 -48.76 -12.95 -43.75
C LEU A 5 -47.96 -14.21 -43.40
N GLU A 6 -48.03 -15.27 -44.22
CA GLU A 6 -47.22 -16.49 -44.04
C GLU A 6 -45.71 -16.23 -44.11
N LYS A 7 -45.27 -15.32 -44.98
CA LYS A 7 -43.86 -14.94 -45.12
C LYS A 7 -43.36 -14.13 -43.90
N VAL A 8 -44.20 -13.26 -43.37
CA VAL A 8 -43.92 -12.51 -42.13
C VAL A 8 -43.90 -13.46 -40.91
N LEU A 9 -44.88 -14.40 -40.86
CA LEU A 9 -44.91 -15.39 -39.78
C LEU A 9 -43.73 -16.35 -39.80
N SER A 10 -43.25 -16.78 -40.97
CA SER A 10 -42.08 -17.66 -41.09
C SER A 10 -40.78 -16.95 -40.71
N VAL A 11 -40.67 -15.64 -40.97
CA VAL A 11 -39.52 -14.82 -40.50
C VAL A 11 -39.60 -14.62 -38.99
N LEU A 12 -40.76 -14.31 -38.42
CA LEU A 12 -40.99 -14.15 -36.98
C LEU A 12 -40.77 -15.43 -36.17
N LEU A 13 -41.01 -16.59 -36.77
CA LEU A 13 -40.77 -17.92 -36.18
C LEU A 13 -39.39 -18.49 -36.55
N SER A 14 -38.52 -17.73 -37.21
CA SER A 14 -37.18 -18.17 -37.49
C SER A 14 -36.42 -18.41 -36.18
N LYS A 15 -35.58 -19.45 -36.14
CA LYS A 15 -34.80 -19.82 -34.97
C LYS A 15 -33.96 -18.64 -34.43
N GLY A 16 -33.40 -17.81 -35.33
CA GLY A 16 -32.61 -16.63 -34.98
C GLY A 16 -33.44 -15.56 -34.28
N MET A 17 -34.69 -15.32 -34.74
CA MET A 17 -35.59 -14.33 -34.13
C MET A 17 -36.03 -14.74 -32.70
N ILE A 18 -36.32 -16.03 -32.49
CA ILE A 18 -36.72 -16.54 -31.17
C ILE A 18 -35.55 -16.41 -30.20
N ILE A 19 -34.35 -16.77 -30.63
CA ILE A 19 -33.12 -16.63 -29.81
C ILE A 19 -32.81 -15.15 -29.53
N SER A 20 -32.98 -14.27 -30.51
CA SER A 20 -32.80 -12.82 -30.33
C SER A 20 -33.77 -12.24 -29.31
N ALA A 21 -35.04 -12.65 -29.37
CA ALA A 21 -36.08 -12.24 -28.42
C ALA A 21 -35.72 -12.69 -26.98
N THR A 22 -35.19 -13.91 -26.81
CA THR A 22 -34.77 -14.39 -25.49
C THR A 22 -33.60 -13.58 -24.92
N TYR A 23 -32.59 -13.20 -25.75
CA TYR A 23 -31.49 -12.34 -25.32
C TYR A 23 -31.96 -10.93 -24.96
N ILE A 24 -32.89 -10.34 -25.72
CA ILE A 24 -33.43 -9.01 -25.42
C ILE A 24 -34.22 -9.04 -24.08
N VAL A 25 -35.05 -10.07 -23.89
CA VAL A 25 -35.81 -10.21 -22.62
C VAL A 25 -34.87 -10.41 -21.43
N ALA A 26 -33.83 -11.25 -21.58
CA ALA A 26 -32.86 -11.48 -20.54
C ALA A 26 -32.08 -10.18 -20.21
N ALA A 27 -31.61 -9.43 -21.21
CA ALA A 27 -30.96 -8.14 -21.02
C ALA A 27 -31.88 -7.10 -20.38
N PHE A 28 -33.15 -7.06 -20.77
CA PHE A 28 -34.14 -6.17 -20.15
C PHE A 28 -34.31 -6.50 -18.65
N ILE A 29 -34.50 -7.77 -18.32
CA ILE A 29 -34.62 -8.21 -16.91
C ILE A 29 -33.36 -7.79 -16.13
N LEU A 30 -32.17 -8.01 -16.69
CA LEU A 30 -30.91 -7.65 -16.03
C LEU A 30 -30.81 -6.13 -15.82
N VAL A 31 -31.20 -5.31 -16.79
CA VAL A 31 -31.20 -3.84 -16.66
C VAL A 31 -32.21 -3.39 -15.59
N VAL A 32 -33.39 -4.02 -15.51
CA VAL A 32 -34.41 -3.73 -14.46
C VAL A 32 -33.84 -4.08 -13.07
N VAL A 33 -33.16 -5.24 -12.93
CA VAL A 33 -32.51 -5.64 -11.67
C VAL A 33 -31.42 -4.64 -11.29
N LEU A 34 -30.56 -4.24 -12.24
CA LEU A 34 -29.50 -3.24 -12.01
C LEU A 34 -30.11 -1.88 -11.61
N ASN A 35 -31.22 -1.47 -12.19
CA ASN A 35 -31.90 -0.25 -11.78
C ASN A 35 -32.45 -0.34 -10.35
N HIS A 36 -33.04 -1.48 -9.98
CA HIS A 36 -33.53 -1.72 -8.63
C HIS A 36 -32.38 -1.70 -7.61
N LEU A 37 -31.29 -2.40 -7.91
CA LEU A 37 -30.10 -2.40 -7.07
C LEU A 37 -29.49 -0.99 -6.94
N SER A 38 -29.34 -0.27 -8.05
CA SER A 38 -28.86 1.12 -8.04
C SER A 38 -29.68 2.01 -7.13
N LYS A 39 -31.01 1.90 -7.19
CA LYS A 39 -31.94 2.66 -6.33
C LYS A 39 -31.73 2.29 -4.86
N LYS A 40 -31.71 0.98 -4.53
CA LYS A 40 -31.55 0.47 -3.17
C LYS A 40 -30.20 0.89 -2.54
N TYR A 41 -29.10 0.89 -3.31
CA TYR A 41 -27.79 1.37 -2.83
C TYR A 41 -27.78 2.88 -2.59
N ARG A 42 -28.39 3.66 -3.48
CA ARG A 42 -28.47 5.13 -3.34
C ARG A 42 -29.34 5.59 -2.16
N GLU A 43 -30.36 4.84 -1.82
CA GLU A 43 -31.22 5.12 -0.63
C GLU A 43 -30.47 4.93 0.69
N LYS A 44 -29.35 4.18 0.70
CA LYS A 44 -28.48 3.99 1.86
C LYS A 44 -27.38 5.05 2.02
N ILE A 45 -27.16 5.86 1.00
CA ILE A 45 -26.14 6.92 0.98
C ILE A 45 -26.79 8.19 1.51
N ASP A 46 -26.07 8.92 2.38
CA ASP A 46 -26.53 10.22 2.87
C ASP A 46 -26.85 11.14 1.67
N PRO A 47 -28.08 11.72 1.62
CA PRO A 47 -28.46 12.65 0.57
C PRO A 47 -27.51 13.86 0.41
N ALA A 48 -26.79 14.22 1.46
CA ALA A 48 -25.80 15.30 1.44
C ALA A 48 -24.51 14.92 0.67
N ASP A 49 -24.24 13.61 0.49
CA ASP A 49 -23.06 13.14 -0.24
C ASP A 49 -23.33 13.02 -1.75
N ILE A 50 -23.42 14.18 -2.40
CA ILE A 50 -23.70 14.32 -3.83
C ILE A 50 -22.65 13.59 -4.68
N ARG A 51 -21.37 13.59 -4.25
CA ARG A 51 -20.25 12.99 -5.01
C ARG A 51 -20.38 11.47 -5.05
N LEU A 52 -20.63 10.85 -3.92
CA LEU A 52 -20.79 9.39 -3.82
C LEU A 52 -22.03 8.92 -4.59
N ASN A 53 -23.16 9.65 -4.47
CA ASN A 53 -24.37 9.37 -5.22
C ASN A 53 -24.17 9.45 -6.75
N ALA A 54 -23.42 10.46 -7.23
CA ALA A 54 -23.08 10.61 -8.64
C ALA A 54 -22.18 9.47 -9.13
N PHE A 55 -21.18 9.11 -8.33
CA PHE A 55 -20.27 8.00 -8.63
C PHE A 55 -21.00 6.68 -8.77
N VAL A 56 -21.83 6.30 -7.79
CA VAL A 56 -22.63 5.07 -7.83
C VAL A 56 -23.53 5.04 -9.05
N ARG A 57 -24.21 6.15 -9.36
CA ARG A 57 -25.02 6.27 -10.56
C ARG A 57 -24.22 6.04 -11.84
N SER A 58 -23.02 6.62 -11.94
CA SER A 58 -22.14 6.47 -13.10
C SER A 58 -21.70 5.01 -13.28
N VAL A 59 -21.29 4.34 -12.22
CA VAL A 59 -20.90 2.93 -12.24
C VAL A 59 -22.04 2.04 -12.76
N PHE A 60 -23.25 2.17 -12.20
CA PHE A 60 -24.38 1.38 -12.65
C PHE A 60 -24.79 1.69 -14.10
N ASN A 61 -24.66 2.95 -14.56
CA ASN A 61 -24.93 3.30 -15.94
C ASN A 61 -23.91 2.69 -16.91
N THR A 62 -22.62 2.66 -16.53
CA THR A 62 -21.56 2.00 -17.30
C THR A 62 -21.83 0.50 -17.43
N ILE A 63 -22.18 -0.18 -16.33
CA ILE A 63 -22.53 -1.61 -16.34
C ILE A 63 -23.72 -1.88 -17.27
N LYS A 64 -24.79 -1.05 -17.20
CA LYS A 64 -25.93 -1.17 -18.12
C LYS A 64 -25.54 -0.98 -19.57
N GLY A 65 -24.66 -0.03 -19.86
CA GLY A 65 -24.12 0.18 -21.22
C GLY A 65 -23.41 -1.08 -21.74
N ILE A 66 -22.58 -1.70 -20.91
CA ILE A 66 -21.89 -2.96 -21.25
C ILE A 66 -22.88 -4.09 -21.53
N VAL A 67 -23.93 -4.24 -20.71
CA VAL A 67 -24.98 -5.26 -20.90
C VAL A 67 -25.71 -5.06 -22.24
N VAL A 68 -26.03 -3.81 -22.62
CA VAL A 68 -26.64 -3.49 -23.89
C VAL A 68 -25.75 -3.85 -25.07
N VAL A 69 -24.44 -3.55 -25.01
CA VAL A 69 -23.48 -3.89 -26.06
C VAL A 69 -23.34 -5.41 -26.21
N ILE A 70 -23.25 -6.14 -25.10
CA ILE A 70 -23.20 -7.61 -25.12
C ILE A 70 -24.48 -8.19 -25.74
N CYS A 71 -25.66 -7.68 -25.37
CA CYS A 71 -26.94 -8.09 -25.93
C CYS A 71 -26.97 -7.83 -27.45
N LEU A 72 -26.51 -6.67 -27.91
CA LEU A 72 -26.41 -6.33 -29.34
C LEU A 72 -25.60 -7.37 -30.10
N PHE A 73 -24.39 -7.70 -29.59
CA PHE A 73 -23.55 -8.72 -30.22
C PHE A 73 -24.22 -10.11 -30.25
N ALA A 74 -24.85 -10.50 -29.14
CA ALA A 74 -25.56 -11.77 -29.07
C ALA A 74 -26.73 -11.85 -30.09
N VAL A 75 -27.46 -10.78 -30.27
CA VAL A 75 -28.54 -10.68 -31.27
C VAL A 75 -28.00 -10.74 -32.70
N LEU A 76 -26.89 -10.03 -32.99
CA LEU A 76 -26.26 -10.09 -34.33
C LEU A 76 -25.79 -11.51 -34.64
N GLN A 77 -25.16 -12.18 -33.71
CA GLN A 77 -24.67 -13.56 -33.87
C GLN A 77 -25.81 -14.55 -34.03
N ALA A 78 -26.92 -14.38 -33.32
CA ALA A 78 -28.09 -15.25 -33.44
C ALA A 78 -28.75 -15.17 -34.83
N ASN A 79 -28.50 -14.11 -35.58
CA ASN A 79 -28.98 -13.90 -36.94
C ASN A 79 -27.88 -14.14 -37.99
N ASP A 80 -26.88 -14.99 -37.71
CA ASP A 80 -25.79 -15.40 -38.59
C ASP A 80 -24.93 -14.23 -39.12
N ILE A 81 -24.96 -13.07 -38.47
CA ILE A 81 -24.05 -11.95 -38.78
C ILE A 81 -22.67 -12.23 -38.17
N ASN A 82 -21.63 -12.24 -39.02
CA ASN A 82 -20.28 -12.47 -38.57
C ASN A 82 -19.76 -11.26 -37.76
N ILE A 83 -19.64 -11.43 -36.44
CA ILE A 83 -19.17 -10.40 -35.50
C ILE A 83 -17.69 -10.58 -35.10
N THR A 84 -16.96 -11.52 -35.73
CA THR A 84 -15.57 -11.84 -35.33
C THR A 84 -14.67 -10.62 -35.34
N SER A 85 -14.71 -9.79 -36.39
CA SER A 85 -13.92 -8.56 -36.47
C SER A 85 -14.32 -7.53 -35.39
N MET A 86 -15.61 -7.46 -35.04
CA MET A 86 -16.09 -6.58 -33.96
C MET A 86 -15.59 -7.04 -32.60
N ILE A 87 -15.68 -8.36 -32.32
CA ILE A 87 -15.18 -8.94 -31.06
C ILE A 87 -13.66 -8.75 -30.95
N THR A 88 -12.92 -8.95 -32.04
CA THR A 88 -11.48 -8.72 -32.06
C THR A 88 -11.14 -7.27 -31.74
N GLY A 89 -11.84 -6.30 -32.36
CA GLY A 89 -11.66 -4.88 -32.06
C GLY A 89 -11.97 -4.52 -30.59
N VAL A 90 -13.09 -5.00 -30.06
CA VAL A 90 -13.46 -4.83 -28.64
C VAL A 90 -12.41 -5.49 -27.73
N GLY A 91 -11.86 -6.66 -28.12
CA GLY A 91 -10.81 -7.34 -27.38
C GLY A 91 -9.53 -6.49 -27.23
N VAL A 92 -9.09 -5.85 -28.31
CA VAL A 92 -7.94 -4.94 -28.28
C VAL A 92 -8.20 -3.74 -27.38
N VAL A 93 -9.36 -3.09 -27.52
CA VAL A 93 -9.74 -1.95 -26.68
C VAL A 93 -9.81 -2.36 -25.20
N SER A 94 -10.37 -3.54 -24.92
CA SER A 94 -10.48 -4.08 -23.56
C SER A 94 -9.10 -4.37 -22.94
N ALA A 95 -8.17 -4.89 -23.74
CA ALA A 95 -6.79 -5.11 -23.30
C ALA A 95 -6.10 -3.78 -22.91
N ILE A 96 -6.23 -2.76 -23.76
CA ILE A 96 -5.68 -1.43 -23.50
C ILE A 96 -6.32 -0.82 -22.23
N ALA A 97 -7.64 -0.92 -22.10
CA ALA A 97 -8.35 -0.44 -20.91
C ALA A 97 -7.91 -1.21 -19.64
N GLY A 98 -7.71 -2.53 -19.74
CA GLY A 98 -7.21 -3.36 -18.63
C GLY A 98 -5.81 -2.93 -18.18
N LEU A 99 -4.91 -2.65 -19.12
CA LEU A 99 -3.57 -2.11 -18.80
C LEU A 99 -3.66 -0.72 -18.16
N ALA A 100 -4.53 0.15 -18.63
CA ALA A 100 -4.74 1.48 -18.04
C ALA A 100 -5.29 1.41 -16.60
N LEU A 101 -6.11 0.40 -16.28
CA LEU A 101 -6.69 0.20 -14.96
C LEU A 101 -5.84 -0.71 -14.04
N GLN A 102 -4.72 -1.23 -14.53
CA GLN A 102 -3.89 -2.20 -13.82
C GLN A 102 -3.49 -1.72 -12.41
N ASP A 103 -3.06 -0.48 -12.31
CA ASP A 103 -2.59 0.08 -11.04
C ASP A 103 -3.73 0.25 -10.03
N PHE A 104 -4.91 0.60 -10.50
CA PHE A 104 -6.12 0.65 -9.68
C PHE A 104 -6.45 -0.71 -9.06
N PHE A 105 -6.40 -1.78 -9.85
CA PHE A 105 -6.63 -3.13 -9.34
C PHE A 105 -5.55 -3.60 -8.39
N LYS A 106 -4.27 -3.24 -8.64
CA LYS A 106 -3.17 -3.53 -7.71
C LYS A 106 -3.40 -2.89 -6.35
N ASP A 107 -3.83 -1.62 -6.30
CA ASP A 107 -4.12 -0.93 -5.04
C ASP A 107 -5.20 -1.67 -4.24
N ILE A 108 -6.30 -2.07 -4.90
CA ILE A 108 -7.40 -2.78 -4.25
C ILE A 108 -6.95 -4.15 -3.72
N ILE A 109 -6.24 -4.93 -4.54
CA ILE A 109 -5.77 -6.27 -4.15
C ILE A 109 -4.82 -6.17 -2.96
N MET A 110 -3.85 -5.24 -3.00
CA MET A 110 -2.94 -4.99 -1.88
C MET A 110 -3.69 -4.50 -0.63
N GLY A 111 -4.69 -3.63 -0.79
CA GLY A 111 -5.53 -3.19 0.31
C GLY A 111 -6.25 -4.34 1.01
N ILE A 112 -6.85 -5.25 0.25
CA ILE A 112 -7.49 -6.46 0.79
C ILE A 112 -6.47 -7.36 1.50
N HIS A 113 -5.28 -7.53 0.90
CA HIS A 113 -4.21 -8.36 1.48
C HIS A 113 -3.74 -7.80 2.83
N ILE A 114 -3.45 -6.50 2.91
CA ILE A 114 -3.00 -5.81 4.14
C ILE A 114 -4.04 -5.96 5.26
N VAL A 115 -5.35 -5.82 4.95
CA VAL A 115 -6.43 -6.00 5.93
C VAL A 115 -6.50 -7.43 6.42
N ASN A 116 -6.46 -8.39 5.49
CA ASN A 116 -6.60 -9.81 5.83
C ASN A 116 -5.45 -10.30 6.72
N ASP A 117 -4.23 -9.84 6.45
CA ASP A 117 -3.03 -10.25 7.19
C ASP A 117 -2.82 -9.45 8.48
N HIS A 118 -3.64 -8.45 8.78
CA HIS A 118 -3.49 -7.56 9.93
C HIS A 118 -2.06 -6.97 10.04
N SER A 119 -1.41 -6.77 8.90
CA SER A 119 -0.05 -6.26 8.83
C SER A 119 0.04 -4.77 9.15
N VAL A 120 -1.04 -4.02 8.90
CA VAL A 120 -1.17 -2.60 9.20
C VAL A 120 -2.43 -2.37 10.02
N VAL A 121 -2.27 -1.89 11.27
CA VAL A 121 -3.38 -1.61 12.19
C VAL A 121 -3.36 -0.12 12.55
N VAL A 122 -4.52 0.53 12.51
CA VAL A 122 -4.65 1.96 12.87
C VAL A 122 -4.22 2.19 14.32
N GLY A 123 -3.33 3.16 14.52
CA GLY A 123 -2.75 3.52 15.82
C GLY A 123 -1.47 2.76 16.18
N GLU A 124 -1.08 1.73 15.45
CA GLU A 124 0.22 1.08 15.59
C GLU A 124 1.34 1.87 14.88
N VAL A 125 2.56 1.69 15.35
CA VAL A 125 3.77 2.21 14.70
C VAL A 125 4.33 1.13 13.80
N VAL A 126 4.47 1.47 12.52
CA VAL A 126 5.04 0.60 11.50
C VAL A 126 6.10 1.37 10.69
N GLU A 127 7.03 0.63 10.13
CA GLU A 127 7.93 1.15 9.10
C GLU A 127 7.47 0.62 7.74
N ILE A 128 7.14 1.52 6.83
CA ILE A 128 6.74 1.22 5.45
C ILE A 128 7.67 1.98 4.52
N ASN A 129 8.39 1.25 3.68
CA ASN A 129 9.31 1.83 2.68
C ASN A 129 10.31 2.82 3.30
N GLY A 130 10.84 2.54 4.51
CA GLY A 130 11.80 3.39 5.23
C GLY A 130 11.18 4.58 5.97
N VAL A 131 9.85 4.70 6.00
CA VAL A 131 9.13 5.71 6.80
C VAL A 131 8.57 5.05 8.05
N GLU A 132 9.13 5.40 9.21
CA GLU A 132 8.60 5.00 10.52
C GLU A 132 7.48 5.96 10.94
N GLY A 133 6.26 5.44 11.09
CA GLY A 133 5.11 6.29 11.37
C GLY A 133 3.96 5.59 12.07
N ILE A 134 3.07 6.40 12.66
CA ILE A 134 1.79 5.92 13.22
C ILE A 134 0.78 5.80 12.08
N VAL A 135 0.12 4.67 11.97
CA VAL A 135 -0.98 4.48 11.01
C VAL A 135 -2.17 5.33 11.45
N LEU A 136 -2.50 6.38 10.68
CA LEU A 136 -3.64 7.25 10.95
C LEU A 136 -4.93 6.67 10.38
N SER A 137 -4.87 6.18 9.16
CA SER A 137 -6.02 5.56 8.51
C SER A 137 -5.56 4.60 7.43
N PHE A 138 -6.45 3.69 7.11
CA PHE A 138 -6.27 2.72 6.05
C PHE A 138 -7.55 2.69 5.19
N SER A 139 -7.38 2.67 3.89
CA SER A 139 -8.46 2.54 2.92
C SER A 139 -8.16 1.45 1.89
N LEU A 140 -9.12 1.15 1.03
CA LEU A 140 -8.97 0.12 -0.01
C LEU A 140 -7.79 0.39 -0.97
N MET A 141 -7.42 1.66 -1.18
CA MET A 141 -6.39 2.06 -2.15
C MET A 141 -5.19 2.76 -1.53
N THR A 142 -5.34 3.31 -0.31
CA THR A 142 -4.31 4.14 0.32
C THR A 142 -4.16 3.83 1.80
N THR A 143 -2.93 3.91 2.27
CA THR A 143 -2.55 3.91 3.68
C THR A 143 -1.98 5.28 4.04
N VAL A 144 -2.40 5.82 5.18
CA VAL A 144 -1.99 7.15 5.67
C VAL A 144 -1.20 6.97 6.96
N LEU A 145 0.04 7.47 6.98
CA LEU A 145 0.93 7.47 8.14
C LEU A 145 1.19 8.89 8.62
N GLN A 146 1.43 9.04 9.92
CA GLN A 146 2.10 10.20 10.46
C GLN A 146 3.56 9.83 10.73
N ASP A 147 4.48 10.40 9.96
CA ASP A 147 5.93 10.22 10.14
C ASP A 147 6.34 10.72 11.54
N LEU A 148 6.96 9.86 12.33
CA LEU A 148 7.37 10.15 13.69
C LEU A 148 8.59 11.08 13.78
N ASN A 149 9.39 11.16 12.72
CA ASN A 149 10.57 12.03 12.70
C ASN A 149 10.20 13.47 12.35
N THR A 150 9.38 13.65 11.30
CA THR A 150 9.05 14.97 10.74
C THR A 150 7.69 15.49 11.21
N GLY A 151 6.80 14.61 11.69
CA GLY A 151 5.42 14.94 12.01
C GLY A 151 4.51 15.06 10.78
N ASN A 152 5.03 14.90 9.57
CA ASN A 152 4.28 15.03 8.34
C ASN A 152 3.28 13.88 8.15
N THR A 153 2.17 14.17 7.47
CA THR A 153 1.24 13.14 7.01
C THR A 153 1.70 12.62 5.66
N VAL A 154 1.98 11.32 5.58
CA VAL A 154 2.41 10.61 4.37
C VAL A 154 1.26 9.75 3.88
N VAL A 155 0.82 9.97 2.63
CA VAL A 155 -0.22 9.17 1.96
C VAL A 155 0.46 8.28 0.94
N MET A 156 0.29 6.97 1.07
CA MET A 156 0.86 5.97 0.17
C MET A 156 -0.24 5.20 -0.54
N CYS A 157 -0.07 4.97 -1.86
CA CYS A 157 -0.90 4.00 -2.58
C CYS A 157 -0.53 2.59 -2.10
N ASN A 158 -1.53 1.74 -1.85
CA ASN A 158 -1.29 0.41 -1.29
C ASN A 158 -0.39 -0.46 -2.19
N ARG A 159 -0.47 -0.31 -3.52
CA ARG A 159 0.41 -1.01 -4.50
C ARG A 159 1.90 -0.74 -4.30
N ASN A 160 2.26 0.38 -3.67
CA ASN A 160 3.64 0.76 -3.43
C ASN A 160 4.18 0.24 -2.08
N ILE A 161 3.34 -0.40 -1.28
CA ILE A 161 3.75 -1.01 -0.01
C ILE A 161 4.35 -2.38 -0.32
N THR A 162 5.68 -2.45 -0.35
CA THR A 162 6.42 -3.68 -0.66
C THR A 162 6.80 -4.44 0.60
N GLN A 163 6.99 -3.73 1.70
CA GLN A 163 7.38 -4.29 2.98
C GLN A 163 6.76 -3.49 4.12
N VAL A 164 6.30 -4.19 5.13
CA VAL A 164 5.83 -3.61 6.39
C VAL A 164 6.63 -4.26 7.51
N ALA A 165 7.35 -3.46 8.30
CA ALA A 165 8.00 -3.91 9.52
C ALA A 165 7.22 -3.37 10.73
N LYS A 166 6.84 -4.26 11.64
CA LYS A 166 6.26 -3.85 12.93
C LYS A 166 7.38 -3.41 13.86
N VAL A 167 7.30 -2.18 14.35
CA VAL A 167 8.34 -1.59 15.19
C VAL A 167 8.11 -2.02 16.64
N ASN A 168 9.03 -2.83 17.16
CA ASN A 168 8.90 -3.42 18.49
C ASN A 168 9.54 -2.59 19.62
N GLY A 169 9.98 -1.36 19.31
CA GLY A 169 10.59 -0.47 20.30
C GLY A 169 12.01 -0.87 20.73
N ILE A 170 12.74 -1.56 19.86
CA ILE A 170 14.15 -1.94 20.04
C ILE A 170 14.96 -1.13 19.05
N TYR A 171 15.92 -0.34 19.55
CA TYR A 171 16.70 0.57 18.72
C TYR A 171 18.18 0.46 19.02
N ASP A 172 19.00 0.51 17.98
CA ASP A 172 20.44 0.40 18.05
C ASP A 172 21.10 1.73 17.70
N ILE A 173 22.15 2.06 18.42
CA ILE A 173 23.05 3.18 18.14
C ILE A 173 24.40 2.59 17.81
N ASP A 174 24.84 2.76 16.57
CA ASP A 174 26.15 2.36 16.09
C ASP A 174 27.11 3.56 16.16
N LEU A 175 28.28 3.32 16.75
CA LEU A 175 29.29 4.33 17.01
C LEU A 175 30.64 3.84 16.49
N GLN A 176 31.27 4.62 15.63
CA GLN A 176 32.59 4.32 15.11
C GLN A 176 33.67 4.95 16.00
N LEU A 177 34.62 4.13 16.49
CA LEU A 177 35.79 4.57 17.21
C LEU A 177 37.07 4.14 16.48
N ALA A 178 38.18 4.79 16.78
CA ALA A 178 39.45 4.50 16.17
C ALA A 178 39.94 3.07 16.49
N TYR A 179 40.73 2.48 15.60
CA TYR A 179 41.35 1.16 15.80
C TYR A 179 42.32 1.09 16.97
N SER A 180 42.86 2.25 17.39
CA SER A 180 43.77 2.39 18.51
C SER A 180 43.09 2.25 19.87
N GLU A 181 41.75 2.28 19.93
CA GLU A 181 41.02 2.21 21.20
C GLU A 181 41.02 0.79 21.77
N ASP A 182 41.24 0.68 23.08
CA ASP A 182 41.19 -0.59 23.80
C ASP A 182 39.69 -1.03 23.95
N PRO A 183 39.33 -2.21 23.44
CA PRO A 183 37.95 -2.71 23.52
C PRO A 183 37.41 -2.86 24.94
N ASP A 184 38.25 -3.18 25.92
CA ASP A 184 37.85 -3.31 27.33
C ASP A 184 37.52 -1.94 27.93
N ARG A 185 38.31 -0.92 27.63
CA ARG A 185 38.04 0.46 28.00
C ARG A 185 36.73 0.99 27.37
N VAL A 186 36.54 0.72 26.08
CA VAL A 186 35.28 1.08 25.37
C VAL A 186 34.08 0.42 26.03
N LYS A 187 34.20 -0.87 26.39
CA LYS A 187 33.16 -1.61 27.10
C LYS A 187 32.78 -0.97 28.42
N GLU A 188 33.77 -0.54 29.24
CA GLU A 188 33.52 0.14 30.51
C GLU A 188 32.75 1.45 30.27
N VAL A 189 33.24 2.32 29.39
CA VAL A 189 32.67 3.63 29.10
C VAL A 189 31.23 3.50 28.54
N PHE A 190 31.05 2.60 27.56
CA PHE A 190 29.73 2.44 26.93
C PHE A 190 28.71 1.69 27.80
N SER A 191 29.20 0.83 28.73
CA SER A 191 28.32 0.23 29.74
C SER A 191 27.80 1.27 30.74
N GLU A 192 28.65 2.22 31.16
CA GLU A 192 28.23 3.33 32.01
C GLU A 192 27.32 4.31 31.26
N ALA A 193 27.63 4.62 30.00
CA ALA A 193 26.73 5.42 29.17
C ALA A 193 25.35 4.76 29.00
N ALA A 194 25.29 3.44 28.80
CA ALA A 194 24.05 2.69 28.70
C ALA A 194 23.24 2.74 30.02
N LYS A 195 23.89 2.64 31.17
CA LYS A 195 23.21 2.82 32.47
C LYS A 195 22.60 4.22 32.63
N GLU A 196 23.31 5.25 32.16
CA GLU A 196 22.79 6.62 32.19
C GLU A 196 21.64 6.83 31.20
N ILE A 197 21.72 6.25 29.99
CA ILE A 197 20.63 6.24 29.02
C ILE A 197 19.38 5.61 29.62
N ALA A 198 19.51 4.49 30.33
CA ALA A 198 18.39 3.79 30.97
C ALA A 198 17.67 4.61 32.05
N LYS A 199 18.28 5.69 32.59
CA LYS A 199 17.62 6.60 33.55
C LYS A 199 16.65 7.59 32.89
N ASN A 200 16.71 7.74 31.55
CA ASN A 200 15.79 8.65 30.86
C ASN A 200 14.35 8.16 30.96
N LYS A 201 13.43 9.07 31.30
CA LYS A 201 12.00 8.79 31.28
C LYS A 201 11.56 8.42 29.88
N GLY A 202 11.08 7.18 29.70
CA GLY A 202 10.64 6.65 28.40
C GLY A 202 11.56 5.58 27.82
N ILE A 203 12.75 5.39 28.38
CA ILE A 203 13.63 4.26 28.09
C ILE A 203 13.47 3.21 29.20
N THR A 204 13.12 1.98 28.81
CA THR A 204 12.91 0.89 29.78
C THR A 204 14.19 0.15 30.11
N ARG A 205 15.11 0.08 29.15
CA ARG A 205 16.40 -0.59 29.28
C ARG A 205 17.38 -0.03 28.26
N ALA A 206 18.66 -0.02 28.58
CA ALA A 206 19.73 0.17 27.62
C ALA A 206 20.92 -0.71 28.00
N GLU A 207 21.66 -1.19 27.00
CA GLU A 207 22.78 -2.11 27.17
C GLU A 207 23.80 -1.95 26.05
N TYR A 208 25.06 -2.15 26.40
CA TYR A 208 26.16 -2.25 25.44
C TYR A 208 26.19 -3.69 24.87
N LEU A 209 26.19 -3.81 23.54
CA LEU A 209 26.18 -5.13 22.86
C LEU A 209 27.56 -5.57 22.35
N GLY A 210 28.55 -4.66 22.32
CA GLY A 210 29.89 -5.00 21.83
C GLY A 210 30.18 -4.50 20.41
N ILE A 211 31.24 -5.06 19.85
CA ILE A 211 31.67 -4.79 18.48
C ILE A 211 30.66 -5.42 17.49
N GLN A 212 30.25 -4.64 16.51
CA GLN A 212 29.33 -5.09 15.45
C GLN A 212 30.09 -5.47 14.18
N ARG A 213 31.03 -4.61 13.76
CA ARG A 213 31.83 -4.83 12.55
C ARG A 213 33.04 -3.90 12.54
N TYR A 214 33.95 -4.22 11.65
CA TYR A 214 35.10 -3.38 11.32
C TYR A 214 34.79 -2.62 10.03
N GLU A 215 35.06 -1.31 10.01
CA GLU A 215 34.86 -0.41 8.87
C GLU A 215 36.23 0.13 8.40
N ALA A 216 36.30 0.79 7.24
CA ALA A 216 37.54 1.27 6.65
C ALA A 216 38.36 2.20 7.56
N SER A 217 37.73 2.97 8.45
CA SER A 217 38.40 3.95 9.30
C SER A 217 38.28 3.67 10.80
N GLY A 218 37.66 2.55 11.21
CA GLY A 218 37.54 2.23 12.63
C GLY A 218 36.60 1.06 12.91
N VAL A 219 36.30 0.87 14.18
CA VAL A 219 35.50 -0.23 14.71
C VAL A 219 34.12 0.28 15.10
N ILE A 220 33.04 -0.41 14.69
CA ILE A 220 31.68 -0.07 15.05
C ILE A 220 31.27 -0.80 16.33
N TYR A 221 30.90 -0.04 17.33
CA TYR A 221 30.37 -0.51 18.62
C TYR A 221 28.89 -0.18 18.72
N ARG A 222 28.10 -1.05 19.36
CA ARG A 222 26.64 -0.91 19.44
C ARG A 222 26.15 -0.78 20.87
N ILE A 223 25.32 0.24 21.08
CA ILE A 223 24.48 0.37 22.28
C ILE A 223 23.01 0.17 21.83
N ARG A 224 22.29 -0.70 22.51
CA ARG A 224 20.87 -0.95 22.30
C ARG A 224 20.07 -0.33 23.39
N TYR A 225 18.93 0.29 23.05
CA TYR A 225 17.98 0.77 24.02
C TYR A 225 16.54 0.40 23.63
N TYR A 226 15.65 0.39 24.62
CA TYR A 226 14.27 -0.04 24.49
C TYR A 226 13.36 1.10 24.91
N CYS A 227 12.48 1.55 24.02
CA CYS A 227 11.49 2.59 24.31
C CYS A 227 10.21 2.39 23.51
N SER A 228 9.15 3.11 23.89
CA SER A 228 7.96 3.13 23.04
C SER A 228 8.30 3.71 21.65
N PRO A 229 7.88 3.06 20.55
CA PRO A 229 8.14 3.57 19.20
C PRO A 229 7.70 5.02 18.98
N LYS A 230 6.61 5.43 19.63
CA LYS A 230 6.06 6.79 19.48
C LYS A 230 7.00 7.91 19.98
N ILE A 231 7.98 7.58 20.81
CA ILE A 231 8.93 8.54 21.39
C ILE A 231 10.37 8.23 20.99
N HIS A 232 10.58 7.35 20.00
CA HIS A 232 11.91 6.93 19.55
C HIS A 232 12.82 8.12 19.23
N TRP A 233 12.40 9.02 18.35
CA TRP A 233 13.24 10.13 17.89
C TRP A 233 13.74 11.07 18.98
N PRO A 234 12.92 11.55 19.94
CA PRO A 234 13.40 12.27 21.10
C PRO A 234 14.39 11.45 21.96
N MET A 235 14.11 10.16 22.17
CA MET A 235 14.98 9.29 22.98
C MET A 235 16.32 9.02 22.29
N LEU A 236 16.35 8.86 20.96
CA LEU A 236 17.57 8.75 20.20
C LEU A 236 18.46 9.98 20.38
N ARG A 237 17.92 11.18 20.19
CA ARG A 237 18.67 12.43 20.34
C ARG A 237 19.21 12.60 21.76
N ALA A 238 18.42 12.28 22.78
CA ALA A 238 18.86 12.32 24.16
C ALA A 238 19.97 11.30 24.45
N SER A 239 19.84 10.08 23.93
CA SER A 239 20.86 9.02 24.07
C SER A 239 22.16 9.39 23.38
N MET A 240 22.11 9.93 22.17
CA MET A 240 23.30 10.41 21.45
C MET A 240 24.02 11.52 22.22
N ALA A 241 23.32 12.46 22.81
CA ALA A 241 23.90 13.51 23.63
C ALA A 241 24.58 12.97 24.91
N ILE A 242 24.04 11.91 25.53
CA ILE A 242 24.67 11.23 26.66
C ILE A 242 25.96 10.56 26.20
N ILE A 243 25.91 9.77 25.14
CA ILE A 243 27.05 9.04 24.60
C ILE A 243 28.20 10.02 24.26
N GLN A 244 27.88 11.12 23.59
CA GLN A 244 28.88 12.13 23.24
C GLN A 244 29.59 12.69 24.48
N ARG A 245 28.90 12.94 25.57
CA ARG A 245 29.49 13.37 26.85
C ARG A 245 30.45 12.33 27.39
N TYR A 246 30.09 11.05 27.35
CA TYR A 246 30.95 9.96 27.81
C TYR A 246 32.20 9.80 26.94
N ILE A 247 32.08 9.92 25.62
CA ILE A 247 33.20 9.89 24.67
C ILE A 247 34.19 11.02 24.99
N ILE A 248 33.73 12.26 25.14
CA ILE A 248 34.55 13.41 25.45
C ILE A 248 35.23 13.24 26.82
N ALA A 249 34.48 12.84 27.85
CA ALA A 249 34.99 12.68 29.20
C ALA A 249 36.06 11.57 29.33
N SER A 250 35.91 10.50 28.53
CA SER A 250 36.89 9.39 28.54
C SER A 250 38.06 9.59 27.57
N GLY A 251 38.01 10.59 26.68
CA GLY A 251 39.00 10.82 25.66
C GLY A 251 39.02 9.75 24.56
N LEU A 252 37.92 9.05 24.35
CA LEU A 252 37.78 8.11 23.22
C LEU A 252 37.77 8.86 21.88
N GLU A 253 38.49 8.32 20.89
CA GLU A 253 38.67 8.96 19.60
C GLU A 253 37.64 8.50 18.56
N ILE A 254 36.91 9.47 18.00
CA ILE A 254 36.09 9.25 16.81
C ILE A 254 36.99 9.49 15.60
N PRO A 255 37.26 8.47 14.76
CA PRO A 255 38.23 8.60 13.69
C PRO A 255 37.72 9.51 12.56
N TYR A 256 38.65 10.29 12.02
CA TYR A 256 38.47 10.91 10.72
C TYR A 256 38.58 9.86 9.62
N PRO A 257 38.02 10.08 8.42
CA PRO A 257 38.29 9.22 7.28
C PRO A 257 39.78 9.07 7.06
N GLN A 258 40.30 7.84 7.09
CA GLN A 258 41.70 7.54 6.87
C GLN A 258 41.93 7.07 5.45
N MET A 259 43.05 7.54 4.84
CA MET A 259 43.44 7.17 3.47
C MET A 259 44.95 6.99 3.44
N ASP A 260 45.39 5.80 3.06
CA ASP A 260 46.82 5.57 2.76
C ASP A 260 47.12 6.05 1.35
N VAL A 261 48.03 7.04 1.24
CA VAL A 261 48.49 7.56 -0.05
C VAL A 261 49.85 6.97 -0.34
N HIS A 262 49.92 6.04 -1.27
CA HIS A 262 51.16 5.56 -1.83
C HIS A 262 51.63 6.56 -2.90
N THR A 263 52.73 7.28 -2.64
CA THR A 263 53.42 8.10 -3.64
C THR A 263 54.58 7.28 -4.19
N ASP A 264 54.56 6.98 -5.50
CA ASP A 264 55.67 6.36 -6.23
C ASP A 264 56.87 7.28 -6.29
#